data_6afe76f2c74e964ffa75b5edc79f82b5
#
_entry.id   6afe76f2c74e964ffa75b5edc79f82b5
#
_cell.length_a   1.000
_cell.length_b   1.000
_cell.length_c   1.000
_cell.angle_alpha   90.00
_cell.angle_beta   90.00
_cell.angle_gamma   90.00
#
_symmetry.space_group_name_H-M   'P 1'
#
loop_
_entity.id
_entity.type
_entity.pdbx_description
1 polymer ?
#
loop_
_entity_poly.entity_id
_entity_poly.type
_entity_poly.pdbx_seq_one_letter_code
_entity_poly.pdbx_strand_id
1 'polypeptide(L)'
;GGTKAQFFELYETAAKHLKSCFPELKIGGPALAWDENWAEDFLRHMSENKVPIDFFSWHIYCVEPKPMLEKAERIRNLLDKYCYTATESILNEWNYIKGWTEEYVYSIKVMHGMKGAAFTMACISSAQQSSIDMLMYYDTRPSLFCGAFDYYTCEPLKGYYPLYYYGMLYDMQCEIRAVSSPENIYSLCGMDADGKLTAVVTYYTDDDNAGEKQISVDFGRSGDFEAYLVDEEHTNDKIALSGGMAMTLRPNSIVLIKEK
;
A
#
# COMPACT_ATOMS: atom_id res chain seq x y z
N GLY A 1 -21.35 -19.32 10.13
CA GLY A 1 -21.54 -18.44 9.02
C GLY A 1 -22.86 -18.66 8.32
N GLY A 2 -23.34 -17.62 7.65
CA GLY A 2 -24.52 -17.68 6.82
C GLY A 2 -24.23 -18.12 5.38
N THR A 3 -25.27 -18.18 4.57
CA THR A 3 -25.16 -18.42 3.11
C THR A 3 -24.88 -17.11 2.36
N LYS A 4 -24.41 -17.22 1.11
CA LYS A 4 -24.25 -16.08 0.20
C LYS A 4 -25.54 -15.25 0.07
N ALA A 5 -26.69 -15.92 -0.12
CA ALA A 5 -27.98 -15.26 -0.23
C ALA A 5 -28.36 -14.49 1.03
N GLN A 6 -28.13 -15.04 2.22
CA GLN A 6 -28.38 -14.34 3.49
C GLN A 6 -27.50 -13.10 3.65
N PHE A 7 -26.25 -13.16 3.22
CA PHE A 7 -25.37 -11.99 3.23
C PHE A 7 -25.85 -10.89 2.26
N PHE A 8 -26.29 -11.28 1.08
CA PHE A 8 -26.81 -10.33 0.09
C PHE A 8 -28.06 -9.62 0.61
N GLU A 9 -29.01 -10.36 1.18
CA GLU A 9 -30.23 -9.80 1.80
C GLU A 9 -29.88 -8.86 2.97
N LEU A 10 -28.95 -9.27 3.83
CA LEU A 10 -28.49 -8.45 4.94
C LEU A 10 -27.87 -7.13 4.44
N TYR A 11 -26.94 -7.22 3.49
CA TYR A 11 -26.28 -6.04 2.94
C TYR A 11 -27.30 -5.11 2.25
N GLU A 12 -28.16 -5.63 1.38
CA GLU A 12 -29.19 -4.85 0.70
C GLU A 12 -30.09 -4.10 1.67
N THR A 13 -30.61 -4.81 2.67
CA THR A 13 -31.50 -4.24 3.69
C THR A 13 -30.79 -3.15 4.49
N ALA A 14 -29.59 -3.44 4.98
CA ALA A 14 -28.80 -2.50 5.77
C ALA A 14 -28.38 -1.27 4.96
N ALA A 15 -27.86 -1.45 3.76
CA ALA A 15 -27.39 -0.37 2.92
C ALA A 15 -28.50 0.60 2.52
N LYS A 16 -29.66 0.08 2.10
CA LYS A 16 -30.83 0.91 1.76
C LYS A 16 -31.35 1.65 2.98
N HIS A 17 -31.45 0.99 4.15
CA HIS A 17 -31.90 1.64 5.37
C HIS A 17 -30.94 2.72 5.84
N LEU A 18 -29.64 2.42 5.90
CA LEU A 18 -28.63 3.39 6.34
C LEU A 18 -28.60 4.62 5.41
N LYS A 19 -28.67 4.43 4.10
CA LYS A 19 -28.73 5.57 3.17
C LYS A 19 -30.00 6.39 3.32
N SER A 20 -31.12 5.78 3.68
CA SER A 20 -32.36 6.53 3.94
C SER A 20 -32.29 7.37 5.22
N CYS A 21 -31.54 6.90 6.24
CA CYS A 21 -31.39 7.60 7.52
C CYS A 21 -30.21 8.59 7.52
N PHE A 22 -29.13 8.26 6.81
CA PHE A 22 -27.85 8.97 6.81
C PHE A 22 -27.30 9.07 5.39
N PRO A 23 -27.88 9.89 4.52
CA PRO A 23 -27.53 9.96 3.09
C PRO A 23 -26.09 10.42 2.84
N GLU A 24 -25.50 11.14 3.79
CA GLU A 24 -24.12 11.65 3.73
C GLU A 24 -23.04 10.59 4.02
N LEU A 25 -23.39 9.48 4.68
CA LEU A 25 -22.44 8.43 5.02
C LEU A 25 -22.13 7.56 3.78
N LYS A 26 -20.86 7.20 3.63
CA LYS A 26 -20.44 6.19 2.67
C LYS A 26 -20.76 4.80 3.21
N ILE A 27 -21.49 4.01 2.44
CA ILE A 27 -21.86 2.64 2.76
C ILE A 27 -21.16 1.70 1.77
N GLY A 28 -20.52 0.66 2.28
CA GLY A 28 -19.79 -0.28 1.43
C GLY A 28 -19.39 -1.57 2.15
N GLY A 29 -18.55 -2.32 1.52
CA GLY A 29 -18.07 -3.66 1.85
C GLY A 29 -17.71 -4.38 0.56
N PRO A 30 -17.66 -5.71 0.52
CA PRO A 30 -17.94 -6.69 1.57
C PRO A 30 -16.70 -7.22 2.32
N ALA A 31 -15.53 -6.57 2.23
CA ALA A 31 -14.27 -7.09 2.74
C ALA A 31 -13.88 -8.43 2.06
N LEU A 32 -13.86 -8.42 0.72
CA LEU A 32 -13.63 -9.61 -0.10
C LEU A 32 -12.21 -10.14 0.08
N ALA A 33 -12.06 -11.36 0.63
CA ALA A 33 -10.75 -11.97 0.81
C ALA A 33 -10.20 -12.56 -0.51
N TRP A 34 -10.87 -13.59 -1.10
CA TRP A 34 -10.28 -14.30 -2.25
C TRP A 34 -11.26 -14.73 -3.35
N ASP A 35 -12.55 -14.85 -3.09
CA ASP A 35 -13.51 -15.40 -4.06
C ASP A 35 -14.08 -14.31 -4.98
N GLU A 36 -13.43 -14.08 -6.12
CA GLU A 36 -13.88 -13.11 -7.11
C GLU A 36 -15.20 -13.49 -7.80
N ASN A 37 -15.53 -14.79 -7.90
CA ASN A 37 -16.84 -15.21 -8.40
C ASN A 37 -17.97 -14.84 -7.45
N TRP A 38 -17.68 -14.91 -6.14
CA TRP A 38 -18.60 -14.42 -5.12
C TRP A 38 -18.80 -12.91 -5.24
N ALA A 39 -17.74 -12.16 -5.50
CA ALA A 39 -17.80 -10.72 -5.71
C ALA A 39 -18.64 -10.35 -6.93
N GLU A 40 -18.48 -11.08 -8.02
CA GLU A 40 -19.28 -10.87 -9.23
C GLU A 40 -20.76 -11.12 -8.99
N ASP A 41 -21.12 -12.21 -8.30
CA ASP A 41 -22.51 -12.52 -7.92
C ASP A 41 -23.09 -11.44 -6.99
N PHE A 42 -22.29 -10.95 -6.03
CA PHE A 42 -22.67 -9.85 -5.14
C PHE A 42 -22.98 -8.57 -5.94
N LEU A 43 -22.05 -8.12 -6.78
CA LEU A 43 -22.24 -6.90 -7.56
C LEU A 43 -23.40 -6.99 -8.54
N ARG A 44 -23.62 -8.15 -9.16
CA ARG A 44 -24.79 -8.40 -10.00
C ARG A 44 -26.09 -8.23 -9.21
N HIS A 45 -26.22 -8.89 -8.06
CA HIS A 45 -27.41 -8.78 -7.20
C HIS A 45 -27.64 -7.34 -6.74
N MET A 46 -26.59 -6.65 -6.32
CA MET A 46 -26.71 -5.27 -5.85
C MET A 46 -27.12 -4.32 -6.97
N SER A 47 -26.57 -4.49 -8.17
CA SER A 47 -26.92 -3.68 -9.34
C SER A 47 -28.37 -3.90 -9.78
N GLU A 48 -28.83 -5.16 -9.88
CA GLU A 48 -30.20 -5.49 -10.25
C GLU A 48 -31.23 -4.90 -9.27
N ASN A 49 -30.88 -4.84 -7.97
CA ASN A 49 -31.73 -4.31 -6.90
C ASN A 49 -31.45 -2.82 -6.57
N LYS A 50 -30.59 -2.14 -7.34
CA LYS A 50 -30.22 -0.72 -7.15
C LYS A 50 -29.77 -0.39 -5.73
N VAL A 51 -28.95 -1.29 -5.16
CA VAL A 51 -28.40 -1.14 -3.81
C VAL A 51 -27.19 -0.18 -3.87
N PRO A 52 -27.10 0.80 -2.96
CA PRO A 52 -25.93 1.69 -2.93
C PRO A 52 -24.66 0.95 -2.47
N ILE A 53 -23.56 1.21 -3.15
CA ILE A 53 -22.20 0.79 -2.79
C ILE A 53 -21.29 1.99 -3.04
N ASP A 54 -20.99 2.76 -2.01
CA ASP A 54 -20.11 3.93 -2.13
C ASP A 54 -18.64 3.52 -2.15
N PHE A 55 -18.29 2.40 -1.49
CA PHE A 55 -16.96 1.78 -1.58
C PHE A 55 -17.06 0.26 -1.61
N PHE A 56 -16.14 -0.36 -2.34
CA PHE A 56 -15.95 -1.82 -2.36
C PHE A 56 -14.65 -2.16 -1.67
N SER A 57 -14.72 -2.93 -0.57
CA SER A 57 -13.55 -3.29 0.21
C SER A 57 -13.10 -4.72 -0.07
N TRP A 58 -11.77 -4.92 -0.07
CA TRP A 58 -11.16 -6.20 -0.38
C TRP A 58 -9.80 -6.37 0.29
N HIS A 59 -9.32 -7.63 0.34
CA HIS A 59 -8.08 -8.02 0.99
C HIS A 59 -7.11 -8.64 0.01
N ILE A 60 -5.81 -8.51 0.29
CA ILE A 60 -4.78 -9.31 -0.34
C ILE A 60 -3.58 -9.50 0.58
N TYR A 61 -3.03 -10.71 0.54
CA TYR A 61 -1.73 -11.03 1.09
C TYR A 61 -0.86 -11.57 -0.04
N CYS A 62 0.30 -11.00 -0.22
CA CYS A 62 1.21 -11.34 -1.33
C CYS A 62 2.66 -11.03 -0.94
N VAL A 63 3.60 -11.38 -1.81
CA VAL A 63 5.03 -11.13 -1.60
C VAL A 63 5.59 -10.05 -2.55
N GLU A 64 4.76 -9.54 -3.45
CA GLU A 64 5.13 -8.52 -4.44
C GLU A 64 3.97 -7.57 -4.71
N PRO A 65 4.21 -6.32 -5.13
CA PRO A 65 3.15 -5.38 -5.47
C PRO A 65 2.28 -5.81 -6.66
N LYS A 66 2.84 -6.56 -7.62
CA LYS A 66 2.15 -6.90 -8.87
C LYS A 66 0.81 -7.64 -8.67
N PRO A 67 0.70 -8.70 -7.85
CA PRO A 67 -0.60 -9.36 -7.58
C PRO A 67 -1.65 -8.42 -6.98
N MET A 68 -1.22 -7.46 -6.16
CA MET A 68 -2.11 -6.43 -5.60
C MET A 68 -2.70 -5.55 -6.69
N LEU A 69 -1.86 -5.05 -7.60
CA LEU A 69 -2.30 -4.20 -8.72
C LEU A 69 -3.22 -4.95 -9.69
N GLU A 70 -2.88 -6.20 -10.02
CA GLU A 70 -3.70 -7.05 -10.88
C GLU A 70 -5.09 -7.32 -10.27
N LYS A 71 -5.17 -7.56 -8.96
CA LYS A 71 -6.45 -7.72 -8.26
C LYS A 71 -7.24 -6.42 -8.24
N ALA A 72 -6.59 -5.28 -8.00
CA ALA A 72 -7.23 -3.97 -8.03
C ALA A 72 -7.88 -3.68 -9.39
N GLU A 73 -7.17 -3.99 -10.49
CA GLU A 73 -7.68 -3.83 -11.85
C GLU A 73 -8.89 -4.75 -12.12
N ARG A 74 -8.82 -6.02 -11.69
CA ARG A 74 -9.97 -6.94 -11.84
C ARG A 74 -11.18 -6.46 -11.05
N ILE A 75 -10.99 -5.95 -9.83
CA ILE A 75 -12.09 -5.38 -9.02
C ILE A 75 -12.67 -4.14 -9.69
N ARG A 76 -11.85 -3.22 -10.20
CA ARG A 76 -12.33 -2.05 -10.92
C ARG A 76 -13.15 -2.43 -12.14
N ASN A 77 -12.68 -3.40 -12.92
CA ASN A 77 -13.40 -3.91 -14.08
C ASN A 77 -14.75 -4.54 -13.70
N LEU A 78 -14.83 -5.26 -12.58
CA LEU A 78 -16.11 -5.80 -12.07
C LEU A 78 -17.06 -4.68 -11.64
N LEU A 79 -16.59 -3.68 -10.93
CA LEU A 79 -17.39 -2.52 -10.52
C LEU A 79 -17.96 -1.79 -11.74
N ASP A 80 -17.14 -1.53 -12.74
CA ASP A 80 -17.55 -0.85 -13.98
C ASP A 80 -18.56 -1.69 -14.77
N LYS A 81 -18.34 -3.01 -14.85
CA LYS A 81 -19.27 -3.95 -15.49
C LYS A 81 -20.69 -3.88 -14.92
N TYR A 82 -20.81 -3.65 -13.62
CA TYR A 82 -22.09 -3.58 -12.93
C TYR A 82 -22.56 -2.13 -12.64
N CYS A 83 -22.00 -1.16 -13.36
CA CYS A 83 -22.35 0.27 -13.32
C CYS A 83 -22.01 0.98 -11.97
N TYR A 84 -21.10 0.45 -11.19
CA TYR A 84 -20.56 1.06 -9.98
C TYR A 84 -19.30 1.90 -10.28
N THR A 85 -19.35 2.74 -11.31
CA THR A 85 -18.19 3.48 -11.84
C THR A 85 -17.64 4.55 -10.89
N ALA A 86 -18.46 5.05 -9.95
CA ALA A 86 -18.05 6.01 -8.92
C ALA A 86 -17.74 5.37 -7.56
N THR A 87 -17.84 4.04 -7.44
CA THR A 87 -17.55 3.31 -6.21
C THR A 87 -16.05 3.27 -5.96
N GLU A 88 -15.63 3.69 -4.76
CA GLU A 88 -14.23 3.64 -4.34
C GLU A 88 -13.77 2.18 -4.15
N SER A 89 -12.54 1.89 -4.54
CA SER A 89 -11.86 0.61 -4.32
C SER A 89 -10.95 0.72 -3.10
N ILE A 90 -11.33 0.05 -1.99
CA ILE A 90 -10.59 0.13 -0.73
C ILE A 90 -9.93 -1.21 -0.44
N LEU A 91 -8.59 -1.24 -0.47
CA LEU A 91 -7.82 -2.38 0.02
C LEU A 91 -7.70 -2.25 1.55
N ASN A 92 -8.69 -2.81 2.25
CA ASN A 92 -8.87 -2.59 3.68
C ASN A 92 -8.16 -3.61 4.58
N GLU A 93 -7.45 -4.58 3.99
CA GLU A 93 -6.56 -5.50 4.72
C GLU A 93 -5.50 -6.05 3.77
N TRP A 94 -4.22 -5.81 4.08
CA TRP A 94 -3.10 -6.30 3.29
C TRP A 94 -1.81 -6.34 4.10
N ASN A 95 -0.96 -7.31 3.81
CA ASN A 95 0.39 -7.39 4.33
C ASN A 95 1.21 -8.42 3.52
N TYR A 96 2.49 -8.59 3.87
CA TYR A 96 3.36 -9.62 3.33
C TYR A 96 2.96 -10.99 3.89
N ILE A 97 2.59 -11.93 3.03
CA ILE A 97 2.48 -13.36 3.38
C ILE A 97 2.93 -14.20 2.19
N LYS A 98 3.93 -15.04 2.40
CA LYS A 98 4.43 -16.01 1.43
C LYS A 98 3.60 -17.30 1.43
N GLY A 99 3.11 -17.68 2.60
CA GLY A 99 2.22 -18.84 2.76
C GLY A 99 1.64 -18.90 4.17
N TRP A 100 0.48 -19.54 4.27
CA TRP A 100 -0.32 -19.63 5.51
C TRP A 100 -0.03 -20.88 6.35
N THR A 101 0.84 -21.78 5.88
CA THR A 101 1.20 -23.04 6.54
C THR A 101 2.71 -23.09 6.82
N GLU A 102 3.48 -23.71 5.96
CA GLU A 102 4.93 -23.89 6.16
C GLU A 102 5.70 -22.58 6.17
N GLU A 103 5.31 -21.61 5.32
CA GLU A 103 5.95 -20.30 5.19
C GLU A 103 5.39 -19.22 6.16
N TYR A 104 4.45 -19.60 7.02
CA TYR A 104 3.78 -18.63 7.88
C TYR A 104 4.73 -17.96 8.87
N VAL A 105 5.56 -18.76 9.57
CA VAL A 105 6.54 -18.23 10.55
C VAL A 105 7.59 -17.35 9.86
N TYR A 106 8.02 -17.73 8.66
CA TYR A 106 8.89 -16.90 7.84
C TYR A 106 8.22 -15.57 7.51
N SER A 107 6.96 -15.59 7.06
CA SER A 107 6.21 -14.39 6.71
C SER A 107 6.08 -13.41 7.89
N ILE A 108 5.83 -13.92 9.10
CA ILE A 108 5.78 -13.08 10.31
C ILE A 108 7.14 -12.43 10.61
N LYS A 109 8.24 -13.16 10.46
CA LYS A 109 9.59 -12.60 10.63
C LYS A 109 9.89 -11.52 9.60
N VAL A 110 9.47 -11.73 8.36
CA VAL A 110 9.61 -10.73 7.29
C VAL A 110 8.83 -9.46 7.63
N MET A 111 7.58 -9.56 8.08
CA MET A 111 6.78 -8.39 8.47
C MET A 111 7.46 -7.51 9.51
N HIS A 112 8.16 -8.12 10.48
CA HIS A 112 8.84 -7.39 11.55
C HIS A 112 10.22 -6.85 11.14
N GLY A 113 10.74 -7.24 9.98
CA GLY A 113 12.07 -6.89 9.48
C GLY A 113 12.07 -5.87 8.35
N MET A 114 13.26 -5.64 7.83
CA MET A 114 13.49 -4.66 6.76
C MET A 114 12.83 -5.06 5.43
N LYS A 115 12.77 -6.36 5.11
CA LYS A 115 12.07 -6.86 3.90
C LYS A 115 10.60 -6.49 3.93
N GLY A 116 9.91 -6.64 5.07
CA GLY A 116 8.51 -6.23 5.23
C GLY A 116 8.32 -4.71 5.13
N ALA A 117 9.26 -3.93 5.67
CA ALA A 117 9.25 -2.48 5.51
C ALA A 117 9.40 -2.07 4.04
N ALA A 118 10.37 -2.63 3.32
CA ALA A 118 10.57 -2.34 1.90
C ALA A 118 9.38 -2.81 1.04
N PHE A 119 8.79 -3.99 1.34
CA PHE A 119 7.54 -4.45 0.73
C PHE A 119 6.41 -3.44 0.90
N THR A 120 6.22 -2.96 2.13
CA THR A 120 5.17 -1.97 2.44
C THR A 120 5.35 -0.71 1.62
N MET A 121 6.58 -0.17 1.53
CA MET A 121 6.84 1.04 0.73
C MET A 121 6.69 0.78 -0.77
N ALA A 122 7.10 -0.39 -1.27
CA ALA A 122 6.93 -0.77 -2.67
C ALA A 122 5.44 -0.89 -3.03
N CYS A 123 4.61 -1.47 -2.15
CA CYS A 123 3.17 -1.55 -2.34
C CYS A 123 2.50 -0.17 -2.36
N ILE A 124 2.83 0.70 -1.40
CA ILE A 124 2.32 2.09 -1.36
C ILE A 124 2.71 2.83 -2.64
N SER A 125 3.99 2.75 -3.05
CA SER A 125 4.49 3.41 -4.27
C SER A 125 3.78 2.91 -5.52
N SER A 126 3.52 1.61 -5.60
CA SER A 126 2.84 1.01 -6.75
C SER A 126 1.35 1.32 -6.79
N ALA A 127 0.71 1.42 -5.62
CA ALA A 127 -0.72 1.72 -5.51
C ALA A 127 -1.07 3.14 -5.90
N GLN A 128 -0.15 4.10 -5.75
CA GLN A 128 -0.38 5.52 -6.00
C GLN A 128 -0.91 5.83 -7.43
N GLN A 129 -0.51 5.03 -8.41
CA GLN A 129 -0.94 5.20 -9.81
C GLN A 129 -1.93 4.09 -10.24
N SER A 130 -2.58 3.43 -9.29
CA SER A 130 -3.53 2.35 -9.54
C SER A 130 -4.98 2.79 -9.35
N SER A 131 -5.89 1.83 -9.49
CA SER A 131 -7.32 2.02 -9.21
C SER A 131 -7.69 1.82 -7.73
N ILE A 132 -6.73 1.85 -6.83
CA ILE A 132 -6.95 1.74 -5.39
C ILE A 132 -7.11 3.15 -4.82
N ASP A 133 -8.26 3.44 -4.21
CA ASP A 133 -8.54 4.75 -3.62
C ASP A 133 -8.02 4.85 -2.18
N MET A 134 -7.92 3.72 -1.45
CA MET A 134 -7.44 3.69 -0.07
C MET A 134 -6.75 2.38 0.26
N LEU A 135 -5.63 2.48 1.00
CA LEU A 135 -4.87 1.37 1.56
C LEU A 135 -4.99 1.38 3.09
N MET A 136 -5.39 0.26 3.70
CA MET A 136 -5.40 0.07 5.15
C MET A 136 -4.47 -1.09 5.51
N TYR A 137 -3.28 -0.76 6.01
CA TYR A 137 -2.29 -1.76 6.43
C TYR A 137 -2.80 -2.60 7.59
N TYR A 138 -2.72 -3.92 7.48
CA TYR A 138 -3.10 -4.84 8.54
C TYR A 138 -1.86 -5.48 9.18
N ASP A 139 -1.49 -5.11 10.45
CA ASP A 139 -2.11 -3.99 11.14
C ASP A 139 -1.03 -3.15 11.85
N THR A 140 -1.40 -2.00 12.38
CA THR A 140 -0.50 -1.12 13.13
C THR A 140 -0.65 -1.29 14.65
N ARG A 141 -1.60 -2.08 15.11
CA ARG A 141 -1.73 -2.46 16.52
C ARG A 141 -0.61 -3.43 16.89
N PRO A 142 0.14 -3.22 17.99
CA PRO A 142 1.16 -4.16 18.45
C PRO A 142 0.59 -5.58 18.58
N SER A 143 0.87 -6.41 17.61
CA SER A 143 0.34 -7.78 17.44
C SER A 143 1.28 -8.57 16.54
N LEU A 144 0.95 -9.84 16.29
CA LEU A 144 1.72 -10.71 15.41
C LEU A 144 1.88 -10.17 13.98
N PHE A 145 0.86 -9.44 13.48
CA PHE A 145 0.84 -8.84 12.14
C PHE A 145 1.38 -7.40 12.08
N CYS A 146 1.81 -6.86 13.21
CA CYS A 146 2.32 -5.49 13.26
C CYS A 146 3.79 -5.44 12.86
N GLY A 147 4.08 -4.91 11.69
CA GLY A 147 5.45 -4.60 11.28
C GLY A 147 5.94 -3.21 11.72
N ALA A 148 5.05 -2.38 12.27
CA ALA A 148 5.36 -0.99 12.60
C ALA A 148 5.85 -0.77 14.02
N PHE A 149 5.38 -1.57 14.98
CA PHE A 149 5.69 -1.42 16.40
C PHE A 149 6.00 -2.75 17.07
N ASP A 150 6.97 -2.76 17.96
CA ASP A 150 7.27 -3.93 18.80
C ASP A 150 6.09 -4.26 19.72
N TYR A 151 5.81 -5.56 19.85
CA TYR A 151 4.65 -6.03 20.61
C TYR A 151 4.71 -5.70 22.10
N TYR A 152 5.90 -5.71 22.69
CA TYR A 152 6.10 -5.53 24.13
C TYR A 152 6.45 -4.10 24.52
N THR A 153 7.33 -3.46 23.74
CA THR A 153 7.86 -2.12 24.07
C THR A 153 7.10 -1.02 23.40
N CYS A 154 6.33 -1.32 22.34
CA CYS A 154 5.69 -0.36 21.45
C CYS A 154 6.67 0.59 20.75
N GLU A 155 7.95 0.25 20.73
CA GLU A 155 8.96 1.02 20.00
C GLU A 155 8.80 0.83 18.48
N PRO A 156 9.10 1.85 17.67
CA PRO A 156 9.04 1.75 16.22
C PRO A 156 9.99 0.68 15.67
N LEU A 157 9.46 -0.21 14.85
CA LEU A 157 10.22 -1.16 14.03
C LEU A 157 10.52 -0.57 12.64
N LYS A 158 11.23 -1.30 11.81
CA LYS A 158 11.56 -0.87 10.43
C LYS A 158 10.30 -0.55 9.60
N GLY A 159 9.20 -1.30 9.79
CA GLY A 159 7.93 -1.09 9.10
C GLY A 159 7.16 0.19 9.49
N TYR A 160 7.60 0.92 10.52
CA TYR A 160 7.08 2.26 10.83
C TYR A 160 7.47 3.29 9.76
N TYR A 161 8.69 3.20 9.22
CA TYR A 161 9.25 4.22 8.33
C TYR A 161 8.54 4.36 6.98
N PRO A 162 8.09 3.31 6.30
CA PRO A 162 7.24 3.43 5.11
C PRO A 162 6.01 4.32 5.34
N LEU A 163 5.30 4.08 6.45
CA LEU A 163 4.10 4.85 6.81
C LEU A 163 4.46 6.29 7.19
N TYR A 164 5.53 6.49 7.93
CA TYR A 164 6.02 7.81 8.31
C TYR A 164 6.46 8.64 7.09
N TYR A 165 7.22 8.04 6.17
CA TYR A 165 7.67 8.72 4.95
C TYR A 165 6.52 9.02 4.00
N TYR A 166 5.57 8.08 3.86
CA TYR A 166 4.38 8.35 3.07
C TYR A 166 3.53 9.48 3.68
N GLY A 167 3.39 9.52 4.99
CA GLY A 167 2.72 10.62 5.69
C GLY A 167 3.35 11.98 5.36
N MET A 168 4.69 12.06 5.32
CA MET A 168 5.38 13.28 4.91
C MET A 168 5.07 13.70 3.47
N LEU A 169 5.00 12.74 2.55
CA LEU A 169 4.62 13.01 1.15
C LEU A 169 3.14 13.40 1.03
N TYR A 170 2.26 12.76 1.80
CA TYR A 170 0.83 13.08 1.83
C TYR A 170 0.57 14.52 2.29
N ASP A 171 1.29 14.99 3.30
CA ASP A 171 1.19 16.37 3.82
C ASP A 171 1.64 17.43 2.80
N MET A 172 2.45 17.07 1.80
CA MET A 172 2.86 17.98 0.71
C MET A 172 1.73 18.28 -0.27
N GLN A 173 0.74 17.39 -0.40
CA GLN A 173 -0.48 17.55 -1.19
C GLN A 173 -0.29 17.77 -2.70
N CYS A 174 0.93 17.72 -3.20
CA CYS A 174 1.25 17.82 -4.62
C CYS A 174 2.15 16.65 -5.01
N GLU A 175 1.59 15.68 -5.72
CA GLU A 175 2.37 14.57 -6.28
C GLU A 175 3.19 15.03 -7.48
N ILE A 176 4.46 14.67 -7.50
CA ILE A 176 5.33 14.79 -8.65
C ILE A 176 5.56 13.39 -9.22
N ARG A 177 5.22 13.20 -10.47
CA ARG A 177 5.38 11.91 -11.13
C ARG A 177 6.84 11.47 -11.09
N ALA A 178 7.11 10.41 -10.33
CA ALA A 178 8.40 9.74 -10.28
C ALA A 178 8.42 8.55 -11.26
N VAL A 179 9.54 8.32 -11.91
CA VAL A 179 9.75 7.20 -12.83
C VAL A 179 11.00 6.46 -12.41
N SER A 180 10.85 5.19 -12.05
CA SER A 180 11.96 4.29 -11.77
C SER A 180 12.26 3.43 -12.98
N SER A 181 13.52 3.37 -13.42
CA SER A 181 13.93 2.56 -14.57
C SER A 181 14.47 1.18 -14.19
N PRO A 182 15.23 0.97 -13.10
CA PRO A 182 15.67 -0.36 -12.70
C PRO A 182 14.50 -1.19 -12.15
N GLU A 183 14.48 -2.46 -12.48
CA GLU A 183 13.57 -3.43 -11.88
C GLU A 183 13.69 -3.44 -10.35
N ASN A 184 12.58 -3.62 -9.63
CA ASN A 184 12.50 -3.66 -8.17
C ASN A 184 12.90 -2.35 -7.46
N ILE A 185 12.99 -1.24 -8.20
CA ILE A 185 13.11 0.09 -7.63
C ILE A 185 11.78 0.81 -7.76
N TYR A 186 11.27 1.27 -6.64
CA TYR A 186 9.99 1.97 -6.51
C TYR A 186 10.25 3.38 -6.00
N SER A 187 9.50 4.36 -6.48
CA SER A 187 9.69 5.74 -6.07
C SER A 187 8.40 6.54 -6.01
N LEU A 188 8.34 7.44 -5.03
CA LEU A 188 7.34 8.48 -4.92
C LEU A 188 8.04 9.82 -4.76
N CYS A 189 7.41 10.89 -5.22
CA CYS A 189 7.89 12.25 -5.03
C CYS A 189 6.72 13.19 -4.78
N GLY A 190 6.89 14.08 -3.82
CA GLY A 190 5.97 15.17 -3.52
C GLY A 190 6.65 16.53 -3.59
N MET A 191 5.84 17.58 -3.71
CA MET A 191 6.28 18.97 -3.68
C MET A 191 5.42 19.74 -2.67
N ASP A 192 6.06 20.48 -1.78
CA ASP A 192 5.37 21.32 -0.82
C ASP A 192 4.93 22.68 -1.41
N ALA A 193 4.26 23.50 -0.60
CA ALA A 193 3.77 24.81 -0.99
C ALA A 193 4.88 25.80 -1.35
N ASP A 194 6.09 25.61 -0.84
CA ASP A 194 7.28 26.41 -1.15
C ASP A 194 8.00 25.90 -2.40
N GLY A 195 7.52 24.83 -3.02
CA GLY A 195 8.07 24.20 -4.20
C GLY A 195 9.26 23.29 -3.91
N LYS A 196 9.52 22.91 -2.64
CA LYS A 196 10.58 21.97 -2.27
C LYS A 196 10.16 20.54 -2.52
N LEU A 197 11.08 19.74 -3.01
CA LEU A 197 10.85 18.34 -3.37
C LEU A 197 11.25 17.40 -2.23
N THR A 198 10.45 16.37 -2.06
CA THR A 198 10.78 15.20 -1.23
C THR A 198 10.48 13.93 -2.01
N ALA A 199 11.43 13.02 -2.05
CA ALA A 199 11.24 11.72 -2.70
C ALA A 199 11.55 10.58 -1.74
N VAL A 200 10.86 9.46 -1.94
CA VAL A 200 11.19 8.17 -1.33
C VAL A 200 11.57 7.21 -2.44
N VAL A 201 12.71 6.55 -2.30
CA VAL A 201 13.20 5.53 -3.22
C VAL A 201 13.38 4.24 -2.45
N THR A 202 12.81 3.15 -2.96
CA THR A 202 12.84 1.84 -2.31
C THR A 202 13.38 0.80 -3.25
N TYR A 203 14.36 0.03 -2.81
CA TYR A 203 14.73 -1.22 -3.42
C TYR A 203 14.05 -2.35 -2.66
N TYR A 204 13.08 -3.00 -3.30
CA TYR A 204 12.40 -4.16 -2.74
C TYR A 204 12.57 -5.38 -3.62
N THR A 205 12.85 -6.53 -3.01
CA THR A 205 12.85 -7.84 -3.68
C THR A 205 12.52 -8.95 -2.68
N ASP A 206 11.77 -9.98 -3.11
CA ASP A 206 11.56 -11.20 -2.30
C ASP A 206 12.71 -12.21 -2.44
N ASP A 207 13.64 -11.99 -3.39
CA ASP A 207 14.84 -12.83 -3.57
C ASP A 207 15.87 -12.53 -2.47
N ASP A 208 16.09 -13.50 -1.58
CA ASP A 208 17.08 -13.41 -0.50
C ASP A 208 18.54 -13.41 -0.99
N ASN A 209 18.78 -13.75 -2.26
CA ASN A 209 20.10 -13.78 -2.89
C ASN A 209 20.36 -12.56 -3.80
N ALA A 210 19.46 -11.59 -3.82
CA ALA A 210 19.61 -10.41 -4.64
C ALA A 210 20.86 -9.59 -4.24
N GLY A 211 21.53 -9.02 -5.24
CA GLY A 211 22.69 -8.16 -5.02
C GLY A 211 22.32 -6.68 -4.85
N GLU A 212 23.32 -5.89 -4.50
CA GLU A 212 23.20 -4.43 -4.44
C GLU A 212 22.90 -3.82 -5.82
N LYS A 213 22.23 -2.67 -5.81
CA LYS A 213 21.97 -1.86 -7.02
C LYS A 213 22.56 -0.48 -6.90
N GLN A 214 23.26 -0.05 -7.94
CA GLN A 214 23.63 1.36 -8.08
C GLN A 214 22.50 2.13 -8.76
N ILE A 215 22.08 3.21 -8.12
CA ILE A 215 21.04 4.10 -8.63
C ILE A 215 21.51 5.55 -8.59
N SER A 216 20.89 6.38 -9.41
CA SER A 216 20.98 7.83 -9.31
C SER A 216 19.59 8.44 -9.35
N VAL A 217 19.38 9.49 -8.57
CA VAL A 217 18.11 10.23 -8.55
C VAL A 217 18.32 11.56 -9.25
N ASP A 218 17.43 11.88 -10.19
CA ASP A 218 17.44 13.16 -10.92
C ASP A 218 16.11 13.88 -10.67
N PHE A 219 16.16 15.02 -10.02
CA PHE A 219 15.00 15.90 -9.80
C PHE A 219 14.77 16.90 -10.95
N GLY A 220 15.54 16.84 -12.03
CA GLY A 220 15.46 17.76 -13.16
C GLY A 220 15.87 19.20 -12.80
N ARG A 221 16.43 19.42 -11.62
CA ARG A 221 16.94 20.72 -11.14
C ARG A 221 18.09 20.54 -10.16
N SER A 222 18.94 21.57 -10.05
CA SER A 222 19.94 21.64 -9.00
C SER A 222 19.30 22.10 -7.68
N GLY A 223 19.79 21.57 -6.56
CA GLY A 223 19.32 21.89 -5.22
C GLY A 223 20.29 21.36 -4.17
N ASP A 224 20.08 21.76 -2.91
CA ASP A 224 20.76 21.18 -1.75
C ASP A 224 19.83 20.16 -1.11
N PHE A 225 20.22 18.89 -1.16
CA PHE A 225 19.41 17.78 -0.69
C PHE A 225 20.09 17.06 0.47
N GLU A 226 19.28 16.48 1.33
CA GLU A 226 19.73 15.55 2.36
C GLU A 226 19.00 14.22 2.20
N ALA A 227 19.67 13.14 2.59
CA ALA A 227 19.11 11.80 2.46
C ALA A 227 19.19 11.05 3.79
N TYR A 228 18.18 10.20 4.01
CA TYR A 228 18.04 9.35 5.19
C TYR A 228 17.79 7.90 4.75
N LEU A 229 18.56 6.98 5.30
CA LEU A 229 18.53 5.56 4.94
C LEU A 229 17.86 4.74 6.04
N VAL A 230 17.01 3.81 5.62
CA VAL A 230 16.51 2.71 6.42
C VAL A 230 16.89 1.41 5.71
N ASP A 231 17.73 0.60 6.33
CA ASP A 231 18.10 -0.76 5.91
C ASP A 231 18.35 -1.64 7.15
N GLU A 232 18.98 -2.78 7.01
CA GLU A 232 19.29 -3.67 8.15
C GLU A 232 20.16 -2.98 9.22
N GLU A 233 21.09 -2.12 8.81
CA GLU A 233 22.07 -1.47 9.70
C GLU A 233 21.64 -0.05 10.12
N HIS A 234 20.84 0.63 9.29
CA HIS A 234 20.45 2.03 9.49
C HIS A 234 18.97 2.16 9.85
N THR A 235 18.67 3.10 10.73
CA THR A 235 17.31 3.39 11.19
C THR A 235 17.02 4.88 11.06
N ASN A 236 16.71 5.33 9.83
CA ASN A 236 16.54 6.74 9.49
C ASN A 236 17.83 7.59 9.70
N ASP A 237 18.97 6.98 9.40
CA ASP A 237 20.27 7.63 9.54
C ASP A 237 20.57 8.53 8.36
N LYS A 238 21.07 9.72 8.63
CA LYS A 238 21.48 10.64 7.57
C LYS A 238 22.70 10.10 6.84
N ILE A 239 22.61 10.01 5.52
CA ILE A 239 23.69 9.56 4.65
C ILE A 239 24.22 10.67 3.74
N ALA A 240 25.47 10.54 3.31
CA ALA A 240 26.04 11.43 2.30
C ALA A 240 25.58 11.02 0.89
N LEU A 241 25.12 11.99 0.10
CA LEU A 241 24.88 11.81 -1.32
C LEU A 241 26.18 12.11 -2.07
N SER A 242 26.61 11.18 -2.92
CA SER A 242 27.74 11.42 -3.84
C SER A 242 27.32 12.30 -5.02
N GLY A 243 28.29 12.84 -5.76
CA GLY A 243 28.01 13.72 -6.89
C GLY A 243 26.96 13.14 -7.84
N GLY A 244 25.94 13.95 -8.17
CA GLY A 244 24.80 13.52 -9.00
C GLY A 244 23.79 12.63 -8.28
N MET A 245 23.71 12.66 -6.94
CA MET A 245 22.79 11.84 -6.12
C MET A 245 22.85 10.34 -6.41
N ALA A 246 24.04 9.84 -6.73
CA ALA A 246 24.28 8.43 -6.90
C ALA A 246 24.45 7.75 -5.54
N MET A 247 23.89 6.55 -5.41
CA MET A 247 23.98 5.74 -4.21
C MET A 247 23.92 4.25 -4.55
N THR A 248 24.48 3.44 -3.67
CA THR A 248 24.33 1.98 -3.73
C THR A 248 23.30 1.54 -2.71
N LEU A 249 22.27 0.85 -3.16
CA LEU A 249 21.23 0.31 -2.32
C LEU A 249 21.41 -1.19 -2.15
N ARG A 250 21.39 -1.64 -0.90
CA ARG A 250 21.23 -3.06 -0.55
C ARG A 250 19.81 -3.52 -0.83
N PRO A 251 19.57 -4.82 -1.07
CA PRO A 251 18.22 -5.36 -1.12
C PRO A 251 17.41 -4.95 0.11
N ASN A 252 16.15 -4.62 -0.12
CA ASN A 252 15.21 -4.23 0.93
C ASN A 252 15.68 -3.00 1.73
N SER A 253 15.90 -1.89 1.05
CA SER A 253 16.26 -0.61 1.64
C SER A 253 15.33 0.52 1.19
N ILE A 254 15.20 1.56 2.00
CA ILE A 254 14.37 2.73 1.75
C ILE A 254 15.21 3.98 1.99
N VAL A 255 15.18 4.92 1.04
CA VAL A 255 15.85 6.22 1.16
C VAL A 255 14.83 7.33 1.01
N LEU A 256 14.77 8.20 2.01
CA LEU A 256 14.08 9.48 1.94
C LEU A 256 15.09 10.54 1.48
N ILE A 257 14.76 11.33 0.46
CA ILE A 257 15.58 12.43 -0.05
C ILE A 257 14.76 13.71 0.02
N LYS A 258 15.26 14.73 0.72
CA LYS A 258 14.55 15.98 0.93
C LYS A 258 15.39 17.17 0.47
N GLU A 259 14.74 18.09 -0.22
CA GLU A 259 15.31 19.41 -0.53
C GLU A 259 15.29 20.27 0.73
N LYS A 260 16.43 20.95 1.04
CA LYS A 260 16.58 21.77 2.26
C LYS A 260 15.89 23.11 2.16
#